data_76d23aca4b2e3ff10dc0d4d5cfd1823f
#
_entry.id   76d23aca4b2e3ff10dc0d4d5cfd1823f
#
_cell.length_a   1.000
_cell.length_b   1.000
_cell.length_c   1.000
_cell.angle_alpha   90.00
_cell.angle_beta   90.00
_cell.angle_gamma   90.00
#
_symmetry.space_group_name_H-M   'P 1'
#
loop_
_entity.id
_entity.type
_entity.pdbx_description
1 polymer ?
#
loop_
_entity_poly.entity_id
_entity_poly.type
_entity_poly.pdbx_seq_one_letter_code
_entity_poly.pdbx_strand_id
1 'polypeptide(L)'
;MSHPVPDAHGLNFFAADAGRDLLACYLPKDLHAHLLPHLERLGGLAGALLDDLAGVADKHPPTLSVRTRAGIDTNQVNKHPAYVELERFAYSEFGLAAMSHRGGVLGWPSPMPPAAKYALTYLFVQAEFGLCCPVSMTDSLARTLRKFGDPALIERVLPMVTTQDFDALHQGAMFMTEQGAGSDVSATATEAALGADGHWQLSGDKWFCSNPDAGFAMVLARSEAIDGLKGVSLFL
;
A
#
# COMPACT_ATOMS: atom_id res chain seq x y z
N MET A 1 30.19 -4.77 -28.85
CA MET A 1 29.92 -5.88 -27.91
C MET A 1 29.16 -5.27 -26.73
N SER A 2 27.89 -5.65 -26.50
CA SER A 2 27.14 -5.23 -25.32
C SER A 2 27.77 -5.94 -24.13
N HIS A 3 28.27 -5.19 -23.16
CA HIS A 3 28.66 -5.76 -21.88
C HIS A 3 27.36 -6.17 -21.14
N PRO A 4 27.25 -7.40 -20.63
CA PRO A 4 26.13 -7.78 -19.83
C PRO A 4 26.06 -6.90 -18.57
N VAL A 5 24.84 -6.53 -18.15
CA VAL A 5 24.63 -5.87 -16.86
C VAL A 5 25.09 -6.85 -15.77
N PRO A 6 25.85 -6.42 -14.77
CA PRO A 6 26.22 -7.29 -13.66
C PRO A 6 24.99 -7.88 -12.99
N ASP A 7 25.02 -9.16 -12.71
CA ASP A 7 23.98 -9.84 -11.93
C ASP A 7 24.05 -9.37 -10.48
N ALA A 8 22.94 -8.84 -9.96
CA ALA A 8 22.83 -8.38 -8.58
C ALA A 8 22.27 -9.47 -7.64
N HIS A 9 21.90 -10.64 -8.17
CA HIS A 9 21.36 -11.75 -7.38
C HIS A 9 22.38 -12.22 -6.32
N GLY A 10 21.90 -12.37 -5.08
CA GLY A 10 22.71 -12.77 -3.93
C GLY A 10 23.44 -11.62 -3.24
N LEU A 11 23.39 -10.39 -3.77
CA LEU A 11 23.94 -9.23 -3.08
C LEU A 11 23.01 -8.76 -1.96
N ASN A 12 23.61 -8.31 -0.85
CA ASN A 12 22.85 -7.59 0.16
C ASN A 12 22.72 -6.13 -0.27
N PHE A 13 21.52 -5.71 -0.70
CA PHE A 13 21.30 -4.36 -1.21
C PHE A 13 21.55 -3.28 -0.18
N PHE A 14 21.27 -3.53 1.10
CA PHE A 14 21.58 -2.56 2.16
C PHE A 14 23.09 -2.41 2.38
N ALA A 15 23.83 -3.51 2.38
CA ALA A 15 25.29 -3.48 2.58
C ALA A 15 26.03 -2.80 1.43
N ALA A 16 25.47 -2.86 0.21
CA ALA A 16 26.04 -2.28 -0.99
C ALA A 16 25.60 -0.81 -1.23
N ASP A 17 24.60 -0.30 -0.47
CA ASP A 17 23.99 1.00 -0.69
C ASP A 17 24.70 2.12 0.08
N ALA A 18 25.00 3.23 -0.60
CA ALA A 18 25.56 4.43 0.02
C ALA A 18 24.57 5.10 1.02
N GLY A 19 23.27 4.84 0.89
CA GLY A 19 22.25 5.31 1.83
C GLY A 19 22.41 4.78 3.24
N ARG A 20 23.12 3.66 3.43
CA ARG A 20 23.45 3.09 4.74
C ARG A 20 24.05 4.12 5.69
N ASP A 21 25.05 4.85 5.22
CA ASP A 21 25.76 5.83 6.04
C ASP A 21 24.91 7.10 6.29
N LEU A 22 23.99 7.42 5.36
CA LEU A 22 23.09 8.56 5.48
C LEU A 22 22.03 8.36 6.56
N LEU A 23 21.56 7.13 6.80
CA LEU A 23 20.49 6.87 7.77
C LEU A 23 20.85 7.31 9.18
N ALA A 24 22.13 7.24 9.56
CA ALA A 24 22.62 7.73 10.85
C ALA A 24 22.41 9.24 11.05
N CYS A 25 22.26 10.00 9.96
CA CYS A 25 21.99 11.45 9.99
C CYS A 25 20.51 11.78 10.19
N TYR A 26 19.60 10.88 9.80
CA TYR A 26 18.16 11.12 9.77
C TYR A 26 17.37 10.39 10.87
N LEU A 27 17.97 9.38 11.48
CA LEU A 27 17.33 8.59 12.54
C LEU A 27 17.92 8.90 13.91
N PRO A 28 17.09 8.91 14.98
CA PRO A 28 17.60 8.87 16.36
C PRO A 28 18.54 7.68 16.54
N LYS A 29 19.61 7.86 17.33
CA LYS A 29 20.68 6.87 17.49
C LYS A 29 20.19 5.50 17.95
N ASP A 30 19.26 5.47 18.88
CA ASP A 30 18.64 4.26 19.43
C ASP A 30 17.79 3.53 18.37
N LEU A 31 16.96 4.27 17.62
CA LEU A 31 16.17 3.73 16.54
C LEU A 31 17.06 3.24 15.38
N HIS A 32 18.09 4.00 15.02
CA HIS A 32 19.05 3.58 14.01
C HIS A 32 19.71 2.24 14.37
N ALA A 33 20.23 2.13 15.61
CA ALA A 33 20.86 0.90 16.11
C ALA A 33 19.87 -0.27 16.11
N HIS A 34 18.61 -0.02 16.48
CA HIS A 34 17.54 -1.02 16.47
C HIS A 34 17.22 -1.52 15.06
N LEU A 35 17.19 -0.61 14.08
CA LEU A 35 16.80 -0.94 12.70
C LEU A 35 17.90 -1.61 11.88
N LEU A 36 19.17 -1.44 12.23
CA LEU A 36 20.29 -2.01 11.46
C LEU A 36 20.13 -3.50 11.14
N PRO A 37 19.85 -4.42 12.08
CA PRO A 37 19.69 -5.83 11.77
C PRO A 37 18.48 -6.10 10.86
N HIS A 38 17.43 -5.30 10.96
CA HIS A 38 16.24 -5.42 10.09
C HIS A 38 16.52 -4.94 8.67
N LEU A 39 17.29 -3.86 8.52
CA LEU A 39 17.74 -3.34 7.23
C LEU A 39 18.71 -4.30 6.54
N GLU A 40 19.66 -4.87 7.29
CA GLU A 40 20.57 -5.90 6.77
C GLU A 40 19.82 -7.15 6.32
N ARG A 41 18.84 -7.60 7.12
CA ARG A 41 17.99 -8.74 6.77
C ARG A 41 17.16 -8.45 5.50
N LEU A 42 16.50 -7.30 5.43
CA LEU A 42 15.70 -6.92 4.27
C LEU A 42 16.56 -6.75 3.02
N GLY A 43 17.74 -6.12 3.14
CA GLY A 43 18.67 -5.98 2.03
C GLY A 43 19.15 -7.32 1.45
N GLY A 44 19.39 -8.30 2.32
CA GLY A 44 19.72 -9.66 1.89
C GLY A 44 18.54 -10.38 1.22
N LEU A 45 17.35 -10.21 1.75
CA LEU A 45 16.13 -10.77 1.15
C LEU A 45 15.81 -10.12 -0.21
N ALA A 46 15.98 -8.80 -0.33
CA ALA A 46 15.71 -8.06 -1.56
C ALA A 46 16.64 -8.48 -2.72
N GLY A 47 17.89 -8.81 -2.42
CA GLY A 47 18.81 -9.30 -3.44
C GLY A 47 18.72 -10.81 -3.72
N ALA A 48 17.78 -11.53 -3.11
CA ALA A 48 17.65 -12.98 -3.28
C ALA A 48 16.17 -13.41 -3.33
N LEU A 49 15.61 -13.84 -2.20
CA LEU A 49 14.26 -14.43 -2.14
C LEU A 49 13.16 -13.50 -2.69
N LEU A 50 13.18 -12.20 -2.35
CA LEU A 50 12.15 -11.28 -2.82
C LEU A 50 12.27 -11.03 -4.33
N ASP A 51 13.50 -10.97 -4.86
CA ASP A 51 13.75 -10.85 -6.30
C ASP A 51 13.25 -12.10 -7.06
N ASP A 52 13.53 -13.30 -6.53
CA ASP A 52 13.05 -14.57 -7.10
C ASP A 52 11.50 -14.62 -7.11
N LEU A 53 10.86 -14.24 -6.00
CA LEU A 53 9.40 -14.18 -5.89
C LEU A 53 8.81 -13.14 -6.86
N ALA A 54 9.42 -11.98 -6.98
CA ALA A 54 9.03 -10.94 -7.92
C ALA A 54 9.12 -11.41 -9.37
N GLY A 55 10.22 -12.09 -9.73
CA GLY A 55 10.40 -12.68 -11.05
C GLY A 55 9.37 -13.75 -11.40
N VAL A 56 8.87 -14.49 -10.40
CA VAL A 56 7.75 -15.44 -10.58
C VAL A 56 6.43 -14.69 -10.71
N ALA A 57 6.17 -13.71 -9.83
CA ALA A 57 4.92 -12.94 -9.83
C ALA A 57 4.73 -12.15 -11.14
N ASP A 58 5.80 -11.57 -11.68
CA ASP A 58 5.78 -10.84 -12.97
C ASP A 58 5.33 -11.72 -14.14
N LYS A 59 5.72 -13.00 -14.15
CA LYS A 59 5.31 -13.98 -15.17
C LYS A 59 3.88 -14.51 -14.98
N HIS A 60 3.27 -14.26 -13.84
CA HIS A 60 1.94 -14.75 -13.48
C HIS A 60 1.07 -13.60 -12.96
N PRO A 61 0.67 -12.65 -13.83
CA PRO A 61 -0.13 -11.50 -13.42
C PRO A 61 -1.47 -11.93 -12.81
N PRO A 62 -2.07 -11.10 -11.95
CA PRO A 62 -3.37 -11.37 -11.38
C PRO A 62 -4.44 -11.55 -12.46
N THR A 63 -5.39 -12.44 -12.21
CA THR A 63 -6.52 -12.72 -13.11
C THR A 63 -7.84 -12.45 -12.40
N LEU A 64 -8.86 -12.00 -13.15
CA LEU A 64 -10.20 -11.76 -12.64
C LEU A 64 -11.10 -12.98 -12.93
N SER A 65 -11.64 -13.58 -11.87
CA SER A 65 -12.75 -14.54 -11.97
C SER A 65 -14.06 -13.80 -11.78
N VAL A 66 -14.77 -13.53 -12.89
CA VAL A 66 -16.05 -12.80 -12.85
C VAL A 66 -17.14 -13.66 -12.23
N ARG A 67 -17.16 -14.99 -12.53
CA ARG A 67 -18.20 -15.92 -12.11
C ARG A 67 -17.66 -17.27 -11.70
N THR A 68 -18.38 -17.92 -10.77
CA THR A 68 -18.17 -19.33 -10.45
C THR A 68 -18.63 -20.22 -11.61
N ARG A 69 -18.28 -21.52 -11.56
CA ARG A 69 -18.82 -22.55 -12.49
C ARG A 69 -20.35 -22.68 -12.44
N ALA A 70 -20.99 -22.29 -11.33
CA ALA A 70 -22.43 -22.27 -11.15
C ALA A 70 -23.11 -20.98 -11.66
N GLY A 71 -22.35 -20.03 -12.23
CA GLY A 71 -22.88 -18.78 -12.76
C GLY A 71 -23.11 -17.69 -11.73
N ILE A 72 -22.62 -17.85 -10.50
CA ILE A 72 -22.69 -16.83 -9.44
C ILE A 72 -21.59 -15.82 -9.65
N ASP A 73 -21.94 -14.52 -9.68
CA ASP A 73 -20.98 -13.43 -9.79
C ASP A 73 -20.09 -13.38 -8.55
N THR A 74 -18.77 -13.35 -8.74
CA THR A 74 -17.78 -13.32 -7.64
C THR A 74 -16.86 -12.12 -7.73
N ASN A 75 -16.51 -11.68 -8.95
CA ASN A 75 -15.53 -10.61 -9.22
C ASN A 75 -14.24 -10.75 -8.38
N GLN A 76 -13.71 -11.98 -8.31
CA GLN A 76 -12.56 -12.31 -7.50
C GLN A 76 -11.26 -12.06 -8.25
N VAL A 77 -10.35 -11.30 -7.67
CA VAL A 77 -8.97 -11.18 -8.14
C VAL A 77 -8.16 -12.37 -7.60
N ASN A 78 -7.56 -13.13 -8.50
CA ASN A 78 -6.71 -14.26 -8.15
C ASN A 78 -5.25 -13.85 -8.33
N LYS A 79 -4.50 -13.86 -7.25
CA LYS A 79 -3.07 -13.54 -7.20
C LYS A 79 -2.25 -14.83 -7.17
N HIS A 80 -1.10 -14.84 -7.82
CA HIS A 80 -0.16 -15.97 -7.71
C HIS A 80 0.39 -16.07 -6.27
N PRO A 81 0.62 -17.28 -5.72
CA PRO A 81 1.18 -17.42 -4.36
C PRO A 81 2.48 -16.65 -4.11
N ALA A 82 3.34 -16.51 -5.12
CA ALA A 82 4.56 -15.71 -5.00
C ALA A 82 4.26 -14.23 -4.71
N TYR A 83 3.22 -13.65 -5.35
CA TYR A 83 2.80 -12.29 -5.05
C TYR A 83 2.20 -12.17 -3.63
N VAL A 84 1.40 -13.14 -3.21
CA VAL A 84 0.84 -13.19 -1.85
C VAL A 84 1.96 -13.27 -0.80
N GLU A 85 3.03 -14.01 -1.10
CA GLU A 85 4.18 -14.08 -0.19
C GLU A 85 4.95 -12.76 -0.12
N LEU A 86 5.10 -12.03 -1.22
CA LEU A 86 5.62 -10.65 -1.22
C LEU A 86 4.77 -9.72 -0.37
N GLU A 87 3.43 -9.82 -0.46
CA GLU A 87 2.50 -9.07 0.42
C GLU A 87 2.74 -9.40 1.89
N ARG A 88 2.95 -10.69 2.25
CA ARG A 88 3.26 -11.11 3.64
C ARG A 88 4.55 -10.47 4.15
N PHE A 89 5.59 -10.44 3.34
CA PHE A 89 6.83 -9.73 3.69
C PHE A 89 6.59 -8.25 3.92
N ALA A 90 5.89 -7.57 3.01
CA ALA A 90 5.67 -6.13 3.09
C ALA A 90 4.79 -5.72 4.28
N TYR A 91 3.64 -6.39 4.44
CA TYR A 91 2.63 -5.99 5.43
C TYR A 91 2.84 -6.62 6.80
N SER A 92 3.18 -7.91 6.86
CA SER A 92 3.27 -8.63 8.13
C SER A 92 4.68 -8.66 8.67
N GLU A 93 5.65 -9.11 7.90
CA GLU A 93 7.02 -9.29 8.37
C GLU A 93 7.70 -7.95 8.68
N PHE A 94 7.66 -7.00 7.73
CA PHE A 94 8.28 -5.69 7.88
C PHE A 94 7.30 -4.59 8.27
N GLY A 95 5.99 -4.82 8.22
CA GLY A 95 4.97 -3.88 8.67
C GLY A 95 5.04 -2.51 7.99
N LEU A 96 5.38 -2.46 6.68
CA LEU A 96 5.67 -1.21 5.97
C LEU A 96 4.51 -0.22 5.96
N ALA A 97 3.26 -0.70 5.95
CA ALA A 97 2.08 0.15 6.06
C ALA A 97 1.71 0.51 7.50
N ALA A 98 2.13 -0.28 8.48
CA ALA A 98 1.73 -0.16 9.89
C ALA A 98 2.68 0.69 10.73
N MET A 99 4.00 0.65 10.44
CA MET A 99 5.03 1.15 11.34
C MET A 99 4.96 2.63 11.68
N SER A 100 4.35 3.46 10.82
CA SER A 100 4.14 4.88 11.10
C SER A 100 2.87 5.16 11.91
N HIS A 101 2.07 4.13 12.20
CA HIS A 101 0.75 4.26 12.82
C HIS A 101 0.63 3.59 14.17
N ARG A 102 1.43 2.57 14.44
CA ARG A 102 1.38 1.81 15.71
C ARG A 102 2.78 1.44 16.20
N GLY A 103 2.90 1.22 17.50
CA GLY A 103 4.05 0.56 18.08
C GLY A 103 4.04 -0.95 17.89
N GLY A 104 5.15 -1.61 18.22
CA GLY A 104 5.33 -3.05 18.15
C GLY A 104 5.88 -3.56 16.81
N VAL A 105 5.85 -2.76 15.75
CA VAL A 105 6.41 -3.15 14.46
C VAL A 105 7.92 -3.35 14.59
N LEU A 106 8.42 -4.48 14.11
CA LEU A 106 9.81 -4.91 14.26
C LEU A 106 10.31 -4.86 15.72
N GLY A 107 9.41 -4.94 16.72
CA GLY A 107 9.73 -4.85 18.14
C GLY A 107 9.95 -3.44 18.68
N TRP A 108 9.79 -2.39 17.87
CA TRP A 108 9.90 -1.00 18.32
C TRP A 108 8.63 -0.56 19.06
N PRO A 109 8.73 0.05 20.28
CA PRO A 109 7.56 0.24 21.15
C PRO A 109 6.57 1.33 20.70
N SER A 110 6.98 2.23 19.82
CA SER A 110 6.17 3.38 19.37
C SER A 110 6.09 3.46 17.83
N PRO A 111 5.18 4.27 17.26
CA PRO A 111 5.20 4.55 15.84
C PRO A 111 6.56 5.10 15.39
N MET A 112 7.06 4.62 14.26
CA MET A 112 8.34 5.03 13.71
C MET A 112 8.20 6.30 12.86
N PRO A 113 9.24 7.15 12.80
CA PRO A 113 9.25 8.32 11.91
C PRO A 113 9.27 7.90 10.44
N PRO A 114 8.82 8.77 9.52
CA PRO A 114 8.79 8.48 8.07
C PRO A 114 10.14 8.00 7.50
N ALA A 115 11.26 8.54 7.99
CA ALA A 115 12.59 8.15 7.55
C ALA A 115 12.87 6.64 7.75
N ALA A 116 12.41 6.06 8.87
CA ALA A 116 12.54 4.63 9.14
C ALA A 116 11.72 3.79 8.13
N LYS A 117 10.45 4.18 7.93
CA LYS A 117 9.57 3.52 6.96
C LYS A 117 10.16 3.58 5.55
N TYR A 118 10.57 4.75 5.10
CA TYR A 118 11.08 4.90 3.74
C TYR A 118 12.42 4.21 3.52
N ALA A 119 13.26 4.06 4.55
CA ALA A 119 14.49 3.26 4.45
C ALA A 119 14.19 1.78 4.15
N LEU A 120 13.23 1.19 4.87
CA LEU A 120 12.80 -0.19 4.62
C LEU A 120 12.05 -0.33 3.29
N THR A 121 11.14 0.60 2.98
CA THR A 121 10.41 0.60 1.70
C THR A 121 11.37 0.73 0.52
N TYR A 122 12.39 1.57 0.62
CA TYR A 122 13.42 1.76 -0.42
C TYR A 122 14.17 0.45 -0.74
N LEU A 123 14.49 -0.35 0.27
CA LEU A 123 15.10 -1.66 0.04
C LEU A 123 14.12 -2.66 -0.57
N PHE A 124 12.89 -2.69 -0.07
CA PHE A 124 11.87 -3.61 -0.57
C PHE A 124 11.54 -3.38 -2.05
N VAL A 125 11.38 -2.12 -2.46
CA VAL A 125 11.00 -1.79 -3.84
C VAL A 125 12.10 -2.02 -4.87
N GLN A 126 13.33 -2.27 -4.44
CA GLN A 126 14.39 -2.71 -5.35
C GLN A 126 14.15 -4.14 -5.86
N ALA A 127 13.46 -4.97 -5.08
CA ALA A 127 13.04 -6.30 -5.52
C ALA A 127 11.64 -6.29 -6.16
N GLU A 128 10.67 -5.58 -5.55
CA GLU A 128 9.28 -5.56 -6.02
C GLU A 128 8.70 -4.14 -5.93
N PHE A 129 8.72 -3.44 -7.05
CA PHE A 129 8.23 -2.05 -7.11
C PHE A 129 6.69 -1.94 -7.15
N GLY A 130 6.01 -2.89 -7.80
CA GLY A 130 4.56 -2.86 -7.99
C GLY A 130 3.80 -2.84 -6.66
N LEU A 131 4.25 -3.61 -5.67
CA LEU A 131 3.64 -3.69 -4.34
C LEU A 131 3.85 -2.41 -3.51
N CYS A 132 4.78 -1.54 -3.89
CA CYS A 132 4.93 -0.22 -3.27
C CYS A 132 3.64 0.60 -3.33
N CYS A 133 2.88 0.48 -4.42
CA CYS A 133 1.62 1.19 -4.61
C CYS A 133 0.55 0.80 -3.56
N PRO A 134 0.11 -0.46 -3.43
CA PRO A 134 -0.86 -0.86 -2.41
C PRO A 134 -0.38 -0.61 -0.97
N VAL A 135 0.90 -0.82 -0.67
CA VAL A 135 1.49 -0.50 0.65
C VAL A 135 1.37 0.99 0.95
N SER A 136 1.71 1.85 -0.02
CA SER A 136 1.62 3.31 0.14
C SER A 136 0.18 3.79 0.25
N MET A 137 -0.75 3.20 -0.48
CA MET A 137 -2.18 3.53 -0.38
C MET A 137 -2.74 3.13 1.00
N THR A 138 -2.37 1.97 1.53
CA THR A 138 -2.78 1.52 2.86
C THR A 138 -2.26 2.45 3.95
N ASP A 139 -0.96 2.83 3.91
CA ASP A 139 -0.37 3.83 4.82
C ASP A 139 -1.06 5.20 4.70
N SER A 140 -1.33 5.65 3.48
CA SER A 140 -1.96 6.95 3.23
C SER A 140 -3.42 6.98 3.67
N LEU A 141 -4.15 5.88 3.49
CA LEU A 141 -5.52 5.70 4.00
C LEU A 141 -5.52 5.82 5.53
N ALA A 142 -4.65 5.08 6.22
CA ALA A 142 -4.53 5.15 7.68
C ALA A 142 -4.19 6.57 8.16
N ARG A 143 -3.30 7.28 7.46
CA ARG A 143 -2.92 8.66 7.76
C ARG A 143 -4.08 9.64 7.56
N THR A 144 -4.78 9.53 6.44
CA THR A 144 -5.92 10.40 6.11
C THR A 144 -7.07 10.16 7.08
N LEU A 145 -7.36 8.90 7.36
CA LEU A 145 -8.39 8.52 8.34
C LEU A 145 -8.11 9.12 9.73
N ARG A 146 -6.87 8.99 10.23
CA ARG A 146 -6.48 9.59 11.54
C ARG A 146 -6.60 11.10 11.58
N LYS A 147 -6.44 11.79 10.44
CA LYS A 147 -6.45 13.25 10.38
C LYS A 147 -7.86 13.82 10.18
N PHE A 148 -8.71 13.14 9.45
CA PHE A 148 -9.98 13.68 8.98
C PHE A 148 -11.18 12.79 9.26
N GLY A 149 -10.97 11.54 9.69
CA GLY A 149 -12.05 10.59 9.93
C GLY A 149 -12.86 10.92 11.18
N ASP A 150 -14.11 10.48 11.19
CA ASP A 150 -14.93 10.46 12.39
C ASP A 150 -14.31 9.52 13.45
N PRO A 151 -14.37 9.84 14.76
CA PRO A 151 -13.79 9.00 15.81
C PRO A 151 -14.26 7.54 15.79
N ALA A 152 -15.54 7.29 15.54
CA ALA A 152 -16.08 5.92 15.48
C ALA A 152 -15.55 5.16 14.25
N LEU A 153 -15.37 5.86 13.12
CA LEU A 153 -14.77 5.29 11.91
C LEU A 153 -13.29 4.96 12.14
N ILE A 154 -12.54 5.85 12.80
CA ILE A 154 -11.13 5.64 13.16
C ILE A 154 -11.01 4.40 14.05
N GLU A 155 -11.79 4.31 15.11
CA GLU A 155 -11.78 3.19 16.06
C GLU A 155 -12.05 1.86 15.36
N ARG A 156 -12.98 1.84 14.42
CA ARG A 156 -13.35 0.63 13.66
C ARG A 156 -12.31 0.24 12.60
N VAL A 157 -11.83 1.18 11.78
CA VAL A 157 -11.08 0.87 10.56
C VAL A 157 -9.57 0.87 10.79
N LEU A 158 -9.05 1.79 11.62
CA LEU A 158 -7.59 1.92 11.80
C LEU A 158 -6.91 0.63 12.25
N PRO A 159 -7.44 -0.16 13.21
CA PRO A 159 -6.85 -1.44 13.58
C PRO A 159 -6.78 -2.44 12.42
N MET A 160 -7.78 -2.44 11.52
CA MET A 160 -7.86 -3.37 10.39
C MET A 160 -6.82 -3.07 9.31
N VAL A 161 -6.50 -1.79 9.08
CA VAL A 161 -5.54 -1.38 8.04
C VAL A 161 -4.10 -1.27 8.56
N THR A 162 -3.89 -1.38 9.88
CA THR A 162 -2.55 -1.30 10.51
C THR A 162 -2.14 -2.58 11.23
N THR A 163 -2.91 -3.67 11.10
CA THR A 163 -2.50 -4.96 11.66
C THR A 163 -1.36 -5.58 10.85
N GLN A 164 -0.51 -6.39 11.51
CA GLN A 164 0.47 -7.26 10.88
C GLN A 164 -0.02 -8.71 10.76
N ASP A 165 -1.20 -9.01 11.29
CA ASP A 165 -1.87 -10.28 11.02
C ASP A 165 -2.42 -10.23 9.58
N PHE A 166 -1.82 -11.01 8.69
CA PHE A 166 -2.14 -10.98 7.26
C PHE A 166 -3.59 -11.39 6.97
N ASP A 167 -4.10 -12.32 7.73
CA ASP A 167 -5.45 -12.85 7.52
C ASP A 167 -6.54 -11.90 8.06
N ALA A 168 -6.17 -10.98 8.98
CA ALA A 168 -7.02 -9.91 9.50
C ALA A 168 -6.80 -8.55 8.81
N LEU A 169 -5.78 -8.46 7.93
CA LEU A 169 -5.43 -7.22 7.27
C LEU A 169 -6.45 -6.86 6.18
N HIS A 170 -6.93 -5.64 6.23
CA HIS A 170 -7.65 -5.01 5.13
C HIS A 170 -6.75 -3.98 4.46
N GLN A 171 -6.30 -4.27 3.26
CA GLN A 171 -5.51 -3.33 2.48
C GLN A 171 -6.33 -2.11 2.08
N GLY A 172 -5.65 -1.00 1.79
CA GLY A 172 -6.25 0.24 1.33
C GLY A 172 -6.05 0.47 -0.16
N ALA A 173 -7.02 1.10 -0.81
CA ALA A 173 -6.95 1.61 -2.16
C ALA A 173 -7.34 3.09 -2.23
N MET A 174 -7.03 3.75 -3.35
CA MET A 174 -7.38 5.15 -3.60
C MET A 174 -7.83 5.30 -5.05
N PHE A 175 -9.10 5.66 -5.25
CA PHE A 175 -9.71 5.84 -6.57
C PHE A 175 -10.08 7.31 -6.78
N MET A 176 -9.17 8.07 -7.35
CA MET A 176 -9.30 9.51 -7.55
C MET A 176 -9.60 9.84 -9.00
N THR A 177 -8.80 9.28 -9.91
CA THR A 177 -8.78 9.61 -11.34
C THR A 177 -10.00 9.05 -12.07
N GLU A 178 -10.49 9.81 -13.04
CA GLU A 178 -11.46 9.37 -14.06
C GLU A 178 -10.88 9.64 -15.44
N GLN A 179 -11.46 9.05 -16.47
CA GLN A 179 -11.00 9.27 -17.85
C GLN A 179 -11.02 10.77 -18.24
N GLY A 180 -12.01 11.51 -17.75
CA GLY A 180 -12.16 12.95 -17.96
C GLY A 180 -11.58 13.84 -16.84
N ALA A 181 -11.10 13.27 -15.74
CA ALA A 181 -10.67 13.99 -14.54
C ALA A 181 -9.38 13.36 -13.97
N GLY A 182 -8.24 13.74 -14.51
CA GLY A 182 -6.91 13.29 -14.05
C GLY A 182 -6.20 14.38 -13.25
N SER A 183 -5.40 15.21 -13.92
CA SER A 183 -4.71 16.34 -13.27
C SER A 183 -5.68 17.36 -12.67
N ASP A 184 -6.83 17.54 -13.30
CA ASP A 184 -7.94 18.34 -12.76
C ASP A 184 -9.03 17.44 -12.17
N VAL A 185 -8.91 17.10 -10.90
CA VAL A 185 -9.91 16.33 -10.16
C VAL A 185 -11.20 17.11 -9.87
N SER A 186 -11.23 18.42 -10.15
CA SER A 186 -12.45 19.23 -10.02
C SER A 186 -13.52 18.81 -11.05
N ALA A 187 -13.10 18.15 -12.14
CA ALA A 187 -13.98 17.61 -13.17
C ALA A 187 -14.53 16.20 -12.85
N THR A 188 -14.33 15.71 -11.60
CA THR A 188 -14.89 14.42 -11.15
C THR A 188 -16.38 14.33 -11.46
N ALA A 189 -16.78 13.29 -12.21
CA ALA A 189 -18.15 12.98 -12.59
C ALA A 189 -18.80 11.88 -11.73
N THR A 190 -18.02 11.07 -11.00
CA THR A 190 -18.58 10.12 -10.03
C THR A 190 -19.44 10.88 -9.02
N GLU A 191 -20.67 10.44 -8.83
CA GLU A 191 -21.66 11.07 -7.94
C GLU A 191 -21.77 10.32 -6.61
N ALA A 192 -22.06 11.06 -5.56
CA ALA A 192 -22.36 10.55 -4.24
C ALA A 192 -23.75 11.03 -3.81
N ALA A 193 -24.66 10.10 -3.53
CA ALA A 193 -26.00 10.39 -3.05
C ALA A 193 -26.19 9.80 -1.63
N LEU A 194 -26.71 10.62 -0.70
CA LEU A 194 -27.04 10.14 0.64
C LEU A 194 -28.36 9.37 0.60
N GLY A 195 -28.30 8.08 0.91
CA GLY A 195 -29.47 7.21 1.01
C GLY A 195 -30.32 7.51 2.25
N ALA A 196 -31.57 7.05 2.23
CA ALA A 196 -32.50 7.19 3.36
C ALA A 196 -32.02 6.42 4.62
N ASP A 197 -31.15 5.47 4.46
CA ASP A 197 -30.49 4.67 5.51
C ASP A 197 -29.27 5.39 6.15
N GLY A 198 -28.96 6.60 5.68
CA GLY A 198 -27.80 7.37 6.15
C GLY A 198 -26.47 6.96 5.54
N HIS A 199 -26.45 6.03 4.57
CA HIS A 199 -25.24 5.63 3.85
C HIS A 199 -25.14 6.36 2.51
N TRP A 200 -23.89 6.71 2.16
CA TRP A 200 -23.59 7.28 0.86
C TRP A 200 -23.50 6.19 -0.21
N GLN A 201 -24.18 6.40 -1.32
CA GLN A 201 -24.13 5.56 -2.51
C GLN A 201 -23.30 6.28 -3.57
N LEU A 202 -22.22 5.62 -4.05
CA LEU A 202 -21.34 6.15 -5.08
C LEU A 202 -21.70 5.51 -6.42
N SER A 203 -21.80 6.33 -7.48
CA SER A 203 -22.09 5.88 -8.83
C SER A 203 -21.20 6.60 -9.83
N GLY A 204 -20.47 5.84 -10.65
CA GLY A 204 -19.55 6.37 -11.65
C GLY A 204 -18.42 5.41 -11.97
N ASP A 205 -17.52 5.84 -12.85
CA ASP A 205 -16.36 5.07 -13.29
C ASP A 205 -15.06 5.72 -12.84
N LYS A 206 -14.18 4.92 -12.25
CA LYS A 206 -12.82 5.35 -11.88
C LYS A 206 -11.78 4.70 -12.79
N TRP A 207 -10.68 5.42 -13.01
CA TRP A 207 -9.57 5.00 -13.85
C TRP A 207 -8.29 4.84 -13.03
N PHE A 208 -7.40 3.94 -13.44
CA PHE A 208 -6.19 3.60 -12.68
C PHE A 208 -6.48 3.12 -11.24
N CYS A 209 -7.43 2.21 -11.10
CA CYS A 209 -7.84 1.63 -9.81
C CYS A 209 -6.84 0.56 -9.35
N SER A 210 -5.70 0.97 -8.82
CA SER A 210 -4.73 0.05 -8.24
C SER A 210 -5.29 -0.61 -6.99
N ASN A 211 -4.99 -1.91 -6.78
CA ASN A 211 -5.46 -2.69 -5.65
C ASN A 211 -7.00 -2.77 -5.55
N PRO A 212 -7.69 -3.20 -6.63
CA PRO A 212 -9.16 -3.15 -6.70
C PRO A 212 -9.85 -4.14 -5.76
N ASP A 213 -9.12 -5.13 -5.23
CA ASP A 213 -9.56 -6.10 -4.24
C ASP A 213 -9.26 -5.69 -2.79
N ALA A 214 -8.85 -4.45 -2.57
CA ALA A 214 -8.61 -3.92 -1.23
C ALA A 214 -9.89 -3.95 -0.36
N GLY A 215 -9.72 -4.16 0.95
CA GLY A 215 -10.83 -4.15 1.90
C GLY A 215 -11.48 -2.78 2.11
N PHE A 216 -10.70 -1.71 1.88
CA PHE A 216 -11.17 -0.32 1.95
C PHE A 216 -10.62 0.49 0.78
N ALA A 217 -11.45 1.42 0.27
CA ALA A 217 -11.02 2.35 -0.77
C ALA A 217 -11.42 3.79 -0.41
N MET A 218 -10.48 4.72 -0.58
CA MET A 218 -10.79 6.15 -0.59
C MET A 218 -11.19 6.56 -2.00
N VAL A 219 -12.38 7.13 -2.14
CA VAL A 219 -12.98 7.46 -3.44
C VAL A 219 -13.38 8.94 -3.46
N LEU A 220 -12.95 9.68 -4.49
CA LEU A 220 -13.48 11.02 -4.75
C LEU A 220 -14.82 10.90 -5.48
N ALA A 221 -15.82 11.63 -4.99
CA ALA A 221 -17.11 11.72 -5.64
C ALA A 221 -17.73 13.09 -5.40
N ARG A 222 -18.62 13.52 -6.30
CA ARG A 222 -19.37 14.76 -6.18
C ARG A 222 -20.57 14.56 -5.28
N SER A 223 -20.54 15.19 -4.12
CA SER A 223 -21.62 15.16 -3.10
C SER A 223 -22.55 16.37 -3.14
N GLU A 224 -22.14 17.43 -3.85
CA GLU A 224 -22.92 18.66 -3.96
C GLU A 224 -22.96 19.17 -5.39
N ALA A 225 -24.09 19.76 -5.79
CA ALA A 225 -24.30 20.38 -7.12
C ALA A 225 -23.58 21.74 -7.22
N ILE A 226 -22.29 21.75 -6.89
CA ILE A 226 -21.41 22.90 -6.94
C ILE A 226 -20.25 22.56 -7.88
N ASP A 227 -19.95 23.44 -8.82
CA ASP A 227 -18.86 23.27 -9.76
C ASP A 227 -17.50 23.35 -9.05
N GLY A 228 -16.52 22.65 -9.63
CA GLY A 228 -15.15 22.60 -9.14
C GLY A 228 -14.95 21.74 -7.91
N LEU A 229 -13.83 21.95 -7.20
CA LEU A 229 -13.44 21.14 -6.04
C LEU A 229 -14.39 21.24 -4.85
N LYS A 230 -15.13 22.35 -4.72
CA LYS A 230 -16.04 22.57 -3.58
C LYS A 230 -17.20 21.57 -3.55
N GLY A 231 -17.59 21.03 -4.72
CA GLY A 231 -18.63 20.00 -4.81
C GLY A 231 -18.12 18.58 -4.65
N VAL A 232 -16.80 18.36 -4.50
CA VAL A 232 -16.17 17.04 -4.42
C VAL A 232 -15.80 16.71 -2.99
N SER A 233 -16.15 15.51 -2.55
CA SER A 233 -15.80 14.96 -1.23
C SER A 233 -15.01 13.67 -1.36
N LEU A 234 -14.31 13.30 -0.29
CA LEU A 234 -13.58 12.04 -0.16
C LEU A 234 -14.37 11.09 0.71
N PHE A 235 -14.68 9.91 0.19
CA PHE A 235 -15.42 8.84 0.84
C PHE A 235 -14.53 7.64 1.17
N LEU A 236 -14.87 6.90 2.21
CA LEU A 236 -14.30 5.62 2.58
C LEU A 236 -15.39 4.56 2.52
#